data_1852ae40c4809c02368b7683e633c805
#
_entry.id   1852ae40c4809c02368b7683e633c805
#
_cell.length_a   1.000
_cell.length_b   1.000
_cell.length_c   1.000
_cell.angle_alpha   90.00
_cell.angle_beta   90.00
_cell.angle_gamma   90.00
#
_symmetry.space_group_name_H-M   'P 1'
#
loop_
_entity.id
_entity.type
_entity.pdbx_description
1 polymer ?
#
loop_
_entity_poly.entity_id
_entity_poly.type
_entity_poly.pdbx_seq_one_letter_code
_entity_poly.pdbx_strand_id
1 'polypeptide(L)'
;MITLENLIRVGGVCHFGILTASATLPLVLDWRKSLGALPKIERQLILAWASFIVLVIIGFGTVSLVHADDLAAGSTLGRAVCGFIAFFWSFRLAWQFFVYEVRDVIEANTRWLWVGYHGLTLVFIYFAVVYAMAALR
;
A
#
# COMPACT_ATOMS: atom_id res chain seq x y z
N MET A 1 20.73 1.53 17.28
CA MET A 1 19.44 1.32 17.96
C MET A 1 18.33 1.63 16.97
N ILE A 2 17.31 0.78 16.87
CA ILE A 2 16.19 1.01 15.96
C ILE A 2 15.28 2.04 16.62
N THR A 3 15.15 3.22 16.02
CA THR A 3 14.27 4.30 16.49
C THR A 3 12.96 4.28 15.69
N LEU A 4 11.89 4.86 16.23
CA LEU A 4 10.60 5.01 15.53
C LEU A 4 10.77 5.82 14.23
N GLU A 5 11.61 6.84 14.26
CA GLU A 5 11.96 7.64 13.09
C GLU A 5 12.57 6.76 11.98
N ASN A 6 13.52 5.88 12.33
CA ASN A 6 14.12 4.95 11.36
C ASN A 6 13.09 3.97 10.78
N LEU A 7 12.16 3.49 11.60
CA LEU A 7 11.05 2.65 11.12
C LEU A 7 10.14 3.41 10.15
N ILE A 8 9.81 4.67 10.44
CA ILE A 8 9.02 5.51 9.53
C ILE A 8 9.77 5.75 8.22
N ARG A 9 11.08 6.01 8.24
CA ARG A 9 11.91 6.16 7.03
C ARG A 9 11.93 4.88 6.19
N VAL A 10 12.11 3.73 6.81
CA VAL A 10 12.01 2.42 6.14
C VAL A 10 10.61 2.24 5.54
N GLY A 11 9.56 2.60 6.27
CA GLY A 11 8.20 2.64 5.74
C GLY A 11 8.07 3.51 4.49
N GLY A 12 8.68 4.69 4.50
CA GLY A 12 8.72 5.58 3.34
C GLY A 12 9.31 4.89 2.09
N VAL A 13 10.46 4.23 2.24
CA VAL A 13 11.08 3.45 1.14
C VAL A 13 10.18 2.31 0.69
N CYS A 14 9.56 1.60 1.62
CA CYS A 14 8.65 0.49 1.31
C CYS A 14 7.41 0.95 0.53
N HIS A 15 6.90 2.17 0.71
CA HIS A 15 5.81 2.71 -0.10
C HIS A 15 6.20 2.77 -1.58
N PHE A 16 7.41 3.22 -1.91
CA PHE A 16 7.90 3.22 -3.30
C PHE A 16 8.17 1.80 -3.82
N GLY A 17 8.60 0.89 -2.94
CA GLY A 17 8.72 -0.54 -3.25
C GLY A 17 7.38 -1.16 -3.67
N ILE A 18 6.29 -0.83 -2.96
CA ILE A 18 4.92 -1.27 -3.32
C ILE A 18 4.52 -0.73 -4.68
N LEU A 19 4.80 0.53 -5.00
CA LEU A 19 4.49 1.09 -6.31
C LEU A 19 5.17 0.32 -7.43
N THR A 20 6.44 -0.02 -7.24
CA THR A 20 7.21 -0.82 -8.21
C THR A 20 6.59 -2.21 -8.37
N ALA A 21 6.24 -2.88 -7.28
CA ALA A 21 5.58 -4.18 -7.32
C ALA A 21 4.18 -4.10 -7.97
N SER A 22 3.41 -3.07 -7.64
CA SER A 22 2.06 -2.85 -8.18
C SER A 22 2.07 -2.52 -9.67
N ALA A 23 3.15 -1.94 -10.20
CA ALA A 23 3.29 -1.68 -11.62
C ALA A 23 3.31 -2.97 -12.48
N THR A 24 3.58 -4.11 -11.87
CA THR A 24 3.51 -5.42 -12.56
C THR A 24 2.10 -5.98 -12.65
N LEU A 25 1.15 -5.54 -11.80
CA LEU A 25 -0.22 -6.06 -11.76
C LEU A 25 -0.96 -5.95 -13.10
N PRO A 26 -0.89 -4.83 -13.85
CA PRO A 26 -1.54 -4.72 -15.15
C PRO A 26 -1.09 -5.80 -16.14
N LEU A 27 0.16 -6.24 -16.05
CA LEU A 27 0.72 -7.30 -16.89
C LEU A 27 0.25 -8.68 -16.41
N VAL A 28 0.30 -8.95 -15.11
CA VAL A 28 -0.10 -10.23 -14.52
C VAL A 28 -1.59 -10.51 -14.70
N LEU A 29 -2.43 -9.49 -14.55
CA LEU A 29 -3.89 -9.60 -14.67
C LEU A 29 -4.41 -9.34 -16.09
N ASP A 30 -3.52 -9.18 -17.09
CA ASP A 30 -3.88 -8.85 -18.46
C ASP A 30 -4.94 -7.73 -18.55
N TRP A 31 -4.64 -6.59 -17.93
CA TRP A 31 -5.56 -5.45 -17.89
C TRP A 31 -5.96 -4.96 -19.28
N ARG A 32 -5.07 -5.13 -20.25
CA ARG A 32 -5.36 -4.72 -21.63
C ARG A 32 -6.58 -5.46 -22.18
N LYS A 33 -6.69 -6.76 -21.90
CA LYS A 33 -7.82 -7.59 -22.31
C LYS A 33 -9.03 -7.35 -21.41
N SER A 34 -8.85 -7.41 -20.09
CA SER A 34 -9.93 -7.29 -19.11
C SER A 34 -10.60 -5.93 -19.15
N LEU A 35 -9.82 -4.84 -19.14
CA LEU A 35 -10.37 -3.48 -19.22
C LEU A 35 -10.86 -3.14 -20.63
N GLY A 36 -10.30 -3.76 -21.68
CA GLY A 36 -10.76 -3.59 -23.05
C GLY A 36 -12.19 -4.10 -23.29
N ALA A 37 -12.64 -5.08 -22.51
CA ALA A 37 -13.98 -5.64 -22.58
C ALA A 37 -15.04 -4.77 -21.86
N LEU A 38 -14.61 -3.80 -21.02
CA LEU A 38 -15.51 -2.95 -20.27
C LEU A 38 -15.99 -1.75 -21.08
N PRO A 39 -17.21 -1.23 -20.80
CA PRO A 39 -17.66 0.06 -21.30
C PRO A 39 -16.65 1.16 -21.04
N LYS A 40 -16.55 2.11 -21.96
CA LYS A 40 -15.54 3.18 -21.92
C LYS A 40 -15.50 3.92 -20.58
N ILE A 41 -16.67 4.24 -20.01
CA ILE A 41 -16.75 4.98 -18.75
C ILE A 41 -16.25 4.17 -17.56
N GLU A 42 -16.59 2.88 -17.48
CA GLU A 42 -16.12 2.00 -16.39
C GLU A 42 -14.61 1.84 -16.43
N ARG A 43 -14.05 1.63 -17.61
CA ARG A 43 -12.59 1.58 -17.79
C ARG A 43 -11.91 2.87 -17.33
N GLN A 44 -12.48 4.04 -17.70
CA GLN A 44 -11.94 5.34 -17.29
C GLN A 44 -12.00 5.53 -15.77
N LEU A 45 -13.08 5.11 -15.11
CA LEU A 45 -13.22 5.17 -13.65
C LEU A 45 -12.17 4.29 -12.94
N ILE A 46 -11.97 3.05 -13.40
CA ILE A 46 -10.97 2.14 -12.81
C ILE A 46 -9.56 2.74 -12.94
N LEU A 47 -9.22 3.29 -14.11
CA LEU A 47 -7.91 3.92 -14.32
C LEU A 47 -7.74 5.18 -13.47
N ALA A 48 -8.78 5.98 -13.29
CA ALA A 48 -8.77 7.14 -12.41
C ALA A 48 -8.54 6.71 -10.95
N TRP A 49 -9.28 5.73 -10.43
CA TRP A 49 -9.10 5.22 -9.07
C TRP A 49 -7.68 4.66 -8.85
N ALA A 50 -7.16 3.89 -9.80
CA ALA A 50 -5.80 3.40 -9.74
C ALA A 50 -4.79 4.55 -9.66
N SER A 51 -4.98 5.62 -10.44
CA SER A 51 -4.12 6.80 -10.41
C SER A 51 -4.18 7.54 -9.07
N PHE A 52 -5.37 7.69 -8.48
CA PHE A 52 -5.50 8.31 -7.15
C PHE A 52 -4.83 7.48 -6.06
N ILE A 53 -4.93 6.16 -6.09
CA ILE A 53 -4.22 5.28 -5.15
C ILE A 53 -2.71 5.45 -5.28
N VAL A 54 -2.17 5.51 -6.50
CA VAL A 54 -0.75 5.75 -6.75
C VAL A 54 -0.32 7.10 -6.15
N LEU A 55 -1.08 8.17 -6.36
CA LEU A 55 -0.78 9.49 -5.78
C LEU A 55 -0.78 9.48 -4.25
N VAL A 56 -1.73 8.79 -3.62
CA VAL A 56 -1.80 8.66 -2.15
C VAL A 56 -0.56 7.92 -1.63
N ILE A 57 -0.16 6.82 -2.26
CA ILE A 57 1.02 6.05 -1.84
C ILE A 57 2.30 6.87 -2.02
N ILE A 58 2.44 7.63 -3.11
CA ILE A 58 3.55 8.58 -3.30
C ILE A 58 3.56 9.63 -2.16
N GLY A 59 2.40 10.18 -1.83
CA GLY A 59 2.26 11.13 -0.73
C GLY A 59 2.70 10.55 0.61
N PHE A 60 2.24 9.35 0.95
CA PHE A 60 2.65 8.65 2.18
C PHE A 60 4.16 8.38 2.21
N GLY A 61 4.72 7.87 1.11
CA GLY A 61 6.15 7.62 1.00
C GLY A 61 6.97 8.91 1.17
N THR A 62 6.59 9.97 0.48
CA THR A 62 7.28 11.27 0.53
C THR A 62 7.23 11.87 1.93
N VAL A 63 6.05 11.96 2.55
CA VAL A 63 5.89 12.49 3.92
C VAL A 63 6.71 11.67 4.91
N SER A 64 6.72 10.34 4.77
CA SER A 64 7.47 9.46 5.67
C SER A 64 8.99 9.55 5.50
N LEU A 65 9.49 9.97 4.33
CA LEU A 65 10.93 10.18 4.12
C LEU A 65 11.38 11.58 4.54
N VAL A 66 10.59 12.60 4.20
CA VAL A 66 10.95 14.00 4.40
C VAL A 66 10.70 14.46 5.84
N HIS A 67 9.61 13.99 6.46
CA HIS A 67 9.14 14.40 7.78
C HIS A 67 9.13 13.26 8.80
N ALA A 68 10.06 12.30 8.70
CA ALA A 68 10.10 11.16 9.60
C ALA A 68 10.31 11.56 11.08
N ASP A 69 11.13 12.56 11.33
CA ASP A 69 11.38 13.16 12.63
C ASP A 69 10.14 13.83 13.21
N ASP A 70 9.44 14.65 12.44
CA ASP A 70 8.18 15.30 12.83
C ASP A 70 7.09 14.26 13.15
N LEU A 71 6.97 13.22 12.33
CA LEU A 71 6.02 12.14 12.52
C LEU A 71 6.35 11.32 13.79
N ALA A 72 7.64 11.12 14.07
CA ALA A 72 8.10 10.40 15.25
C ALA A 72 8.03 11.25 16.54
N ALA A 73 8.01 12.58 16.43
CA ALA A 73 7.99 13.49 17.56
C ALA A 73 6.65 13.48 18.36
N GLY A 74 5.58 12.93 17.79
CA GLY A 74 4.28 12.81 18.46
C GLY A 74 3.48 14.12 18.51
N SER A 75 3.75 15.06 17.60
CA SER A 75 2.92 16.25 17.44
C SER A 75 1.47 15.89 17.07
N THR A 76 0.52 16.72 17.38
CA THR A 76 -0.91 16.48 17.07
C THR A 76 -1.11 16.21 15.58
N LEU A 77 -0.45 16.98 14.71
CA LEU A 77 -0.52 16.76 13.27
C LEU A 77 0.18 15.45 12.85
N GLY A 78 1.38 15.18 13.38
CA GLY A 78 2.12 13.95 13.11
C GLY A 78 1.32 12.70 13.50
N ARG A 79 0.69 12.72 14.67
CA ARG A 79 -0.21 11.65 15.13
C ARG A 79 -1.42 11.46 14.22
N ALA A 80 -2.04 12.55 13.78
CA ALA A 80 -3.17 12.49 12.86
C ALA A 80 -2.78 11.89 11.49
N VAL A 81 -1.64 12.32 10.94
CA VAL A 81 -1.11 11.79 9.67
C VAL A 81 -0.76 10.30 9.82
N CYS A 82 -0.03 9.92 10.87
CA CYS A 82 0.29 8.52 11.13
C CYS A 82 -0.97 7.66 11.34
N GLY A 83 -1.96 8.18 12.07
CA GLY A 83 -3.24 7.51 12.26
C GLY A 83 -3.98 7.27 10.95
N PHE A 84 -3.97 8.24 10.05
CA PHE A 84 -4.58 8.09 8.73
C PHE A 84 -3.85 7.05 7.87
N ILE A 85 -2.51 7.05 7.87
CA ILE A 85 -1.71 6.04 7.15
C ILE A 85 -1.97 4.64 7.73
N ALA A 86 -1.98 4.50 9.07
CA ALA A 86 -2.27 3.24 9.74
C ALA A 86 -3.68 2.73 9.38
N PHE A 87 -4.68 3.61 9.41
CA PHE A 87 -6.05 3.27 9.04
C PHE A 87 -6.15 2.82 7.58
N PHE A 88 -5.53 3.55 6.66
CA PHE A 88 -5.53 3.22 5.23
C PHE A 88 -4.99 1.79 4.98
N TRP A 89 -3.84 1.45 5.57
CA TRP A 89 -3.23 0.13 5.37
C TRP A 89 -3.95 -0.98 6.13
N SER A 90 -4.53 -0.68 7.30
CA SER A 90 -5.40 -1.62 8.03
C SER A 90 -6.67 -1.95 7.23
N PHE A 91 -7.29 -0.92 6.64
CA PHE A 91 -8.45 -1.10 5.77
C PHE A 91 -8.08 -1.92 4.51
N ARG A 92 -6.90 -1.64 3.93
CA ARG A 92 -6.38 -2.41 2.79
C ARG A 92 -6.15 -3.88 3.13
N LEU A 93 -5.63 -4.17 4.34
CA LEU A 93 -5.49 -5.54 4.84
C LEU A 93 -6.84 -6.22 5.05
N ALA A 94 -7.80 -5.53 5.68
CA ALA A 94 -9.14 -6.07 5.88
C ALA A 94 -9.78 -6.43 4.52
N TRP A 95 -9.66 -5.55 3.54
CA TRP A 95 -10.15 -5.82 2.19
C TRP A 95 -9.51 -7.07 1.57
N GLN A 96 -8.21 -7.23 1.77
CA GLN A 96 -7.46 -8.38 1.26
C GLN A 96 -7.90 -9.71 1.87
N PHE A 97 -8.21 -9.73 3.17
CA PHE A 97 -8.60 -10.96 3.85
C PHE A 97 -10.08 -11.31 3.70
N PHE A 98 -10.96 -10.32 3.58
CA PHE A 98 -12.40 -10.54 3.62
C PHE A 98 -13.08 -10.44 2.25
N VAL A 99 -12.46 -9.80 1.26
CA VAL A 99 -13.09 -9.50 -0.04
C VAL A 99 -12.37 -10.15 -1.20
N TYR A 100 -11.03 -10.18 -1.19
CA TYR A 100 -10.29 -10.71 -2.33
C TYR A 100 -10.27 -12.24 -2.36
N GLU A 101 -10.83 -12.79 -3.43
CA GLU A 101 -10.71 -14.20 -3.80
C GLU A 101 -9.48 -14.39 -4.68
N VAL A 102 -8.29 -14.42 -4.05
CA VAL A 102 -7.02 -14.53 -4.80
C VAL A 102 -6.60 -15.97 -5.07
N ARG A 103 -7.34 -16.95 -4.54
CA ARG A 103 -6.97 -18.37 -4.60
C ARG A 103 -6.78 -18.84 -6.03
N ASP A 104 -7.73 -18.55 -6.91
CA ASP A 104 -7.70 -18.99 -8.30
C ASP A 104 -6.54 -18.37 -9.08
N VAL A 105 -6.20 -17.11 -8.77
CA VAL A 105 -5.09 -16.39 -9.41
C VAL A 105 -3.75 -16.95 -8.95
N ILE A 106 -3.62 -17.32 -7.68
CA ILE A 106 -2.39 -17.90 -7.11
C ILE A 106 -2.20 -19.33 -7.59
N GLU A 107 -3.26 -20.14 -7.65
CA GLU A 107 -3.21 -21.53 -8.11
C GLU A 107 -2.92 -21.64 -9.61
N ALA A 108 -3.42 -20.70 -10.41
CA ALA A 108 -3.17 -20.64 -11.86
C ALA A 108 -1.79 -20.11 -12.25
N ASN A 109 -1.08 -19.47 -11.33
CA ASN A 109 0.17 -18.77 -11.59
C ASN A 109 1.24 -19.13 -10.55
N THR A 110 2.48 -19.24 -11.00
CA THR A 110 3.73 -19.63 -10.36
C THR A 110 3.94 -19.17 -8.90
N ARG A 111 4.87 -19.87 -8.19
CA ARG A 111 5.43 -19.55 -6.87
C ARG A 111 5.72 -18.05 -6.64
N TRP A 112 6.07 -17.31 -7.68
CA TRP A 112 6.38 -15.89 -7.59
C TRP A 112 5.18 -15.03 -7.18
N LEU A 113 3.97 -15.34 -7.66
CA LEU A 113 2.76 -14.62 -7.22
C LEU A 113 2.40 -14.93 -5.77
N TRP A 114 2.60 -16.16 -5.34
CA TRP A 114 2.41 -16.53 -3.93
C TRP A 114 3.39 -15.78 -3.01
N VAL A 115 4.68 -15.75 -3.36
CA VAL A 115 5.70 -15.00 -2.62
C VAL A 115 5.40 -13.50 -2.63
N GLY A 116 5.02 -12.95 -3.78
CA GLY A 116 4.65 -11.54 -3.91
C GLY A 116 3.44 -11.17 -3.06
N TYR A 117 2.40 -11.99 -3.05
CA TYR A 117 1.20 -11.77 -2.25
C TYR A 117 1.50 -11.75 -0.75
N HIS A 118 2.22 -12.76 -0.25
CA HIS A 118 2.58 -12.81 1.17
C HIS A 118 3.61 -11.75 1.55
N GLY A 119 4.55 -11.42 0.66
CA GLY A 119 5.49 -10.33 0.86
C GLY A 119 4.78 -8.98 1.01
N LEU A 120 3.82 -8.68 0.13
CA LEU A 120 3.00 -7.47 0.23
C LEU A 120 2.15 -7.45 1.51
N THR A 121 1.60 -8.60 1.91
CA THR A 121 0.85 -8.73 3.16
C THR A 121 1.71 -8.34 4.37
N LEU A 122 2.95 -8.83 4.44
CA LEU A 122 3.88 -8.48 5.52
C LEU A 122 4.20 -6.98 5.53
N VAL A 123 4.39 -6.37 4.36
CA VAL A 123 4.64 -4.92 4.25
C VAL A 123 3.42 -4.12 4.71
N PHE A 124 2.21 -4.54 4.38
CA PHE A 124 0.98 -3.86 4.84
C PHE A 124 0.80 -3.98 6.35
N ILE A 125 1.11 -5.15 6.95
CA ILE A 125 1.12 -5.33 8.41
C ILE A 125 2.16 -4.40 9.04
N TYR A 126 3.36 -4.32 8.46
CA TYR A 126 4.41 -3.42 8.91
C TYR A 126 3.92 -1.96 8.95
N PHE A 127 3.29 -1.47 7.89
CA PHE A 127 2.74 -0.12 7.86
C PHE A 127 1.66 0.08 8.92
N ALA A 128 0.69 -0.83 9.00
CA ALA A 128 -0.38 -0.73 10.00
C ALA A 128 0.18 -0.61 11.42
N VAL A 129 1.19 -1.44 11.75
CA VAL A 129 1.79 -1.45 13.10
C VAL A 129 2.66 -0.22 13.36
N VAL A 130 3.61 0.11 12.47
CA VAL A 130 4.56 1.21 12.68
C VAL A 130 3.84 2.55 12.77
N TYR A 131 2.91 2.80 11.85
CA TYR A 131 2.17 4.07 11.88
C TYR A 131 1.13 4.13 13.00
N ALA A 132 0.54 3.01 13.42
CA ALA A 132 -0.30 2.99 14.62
C ALA A 132 0.52 3.30 15.88
N MET A 133 1.72 2.74 16.02
CA MET A 133 2.62 3.08 17.14
C MET A 133 2.98 4.56 17.15
N ALA A 134 3.23 5.17 16.00
CA ALA A 134 3.50 6.60 15.90
C ALA A 134 2.27 7.47 16.22
N ALA A 135 1.07 7.03 15.84
CA ALA A 135 -0.18 7.74 16.13
C ALA A 135 -0.57 7.70 17.61
N LEU A 136 -0.23 6.62 18.32
CA LEU A 136 -0.59 6.42 19.73
C LEU A 136 0.45 6.98 20.72
N ARG A 137 1.57 7.44 20.24
CA ARG A 137 2.65 8.02 21.04
C ARG A 137 2.33 9.47 21.45
#